data_23ae401c34591648ca55511c7d41c86d
#
_entry.id   23ae401c34591648ca55511c7d41c86d
#
_cell.length_a   1.000
_cell.length_b   1.000
_cell.length_c   1.000
_cell.angle_alpha   90.00
_cell.angle_beta   90.00
_cell.angle_gamma   90.00
#
_symmetry.space_group_name_H-M   'P 1'
#
loop_
_entity.id
_entity.type
_entity.pdbx_description
1 polymer ?
#
loop_
_entity_poly.entity_id
_entity_poly.type
_entity_poly.pdbx_seq_one_letter_code
_entity_poly.pdbx_strand_id
1 'polypeptide(L)'
;MNSENMVIMICVAVLAVLLIKLLFTCMADKYVKINRGKLFDKNGLAASKGRNLGMWLKDNKITYMRYIEILGIDQVYNCSSSVVANASRDMVKYLMKYSSVDASAECLEYVDFCITYMQSLGILQTEMQDLQKNIRSQLPVFVRLFATGKMIPYTVCDVDHDLTKIEDPVFCFSYISPAGKSERSCKIQVTPNILKNVRSEIYAKRTRAGHSRTQRSAMTNDLREAIKKRDNYTCCICGNSVFKEPNLLLEVDHIVP
;
A
#
# COMPACT_ATOMS: atom_id res chain seq x y z
N MET A 1 55.34 -18.76 24.06
CA MET A 1 54.61 -18.27 22.88
C MET A 1 53.95 -16.96 23.33
N ASN A 2 54.36 -15.81 22.74
CA ASN A 2 53.85 -14.52 23.16
C ASN A 2 52.34 -14.45 22.90
N SER A 3 51.58 -13.77 23.76
CA SER A 3 50.14 -13.59 23.63
C SER A 3 49.73 -13.07 22.26
N GLU A 4 50.55 -12.18 21.66
CA GLU A 4 50.37 -11.64 20.29
C GLU A 4 50.37 -12.73 19.21
N ASN A 5 51.35 -13.67 19.27
CA ASN A 5 51.44 -14.76 18.32
C ASN A 5 50.24 -15.74 18.43
N MET A 6 49.70 -15.91 19.62
CA MET A 6 48.49 -16.72 19.82
C MET A 6 47.26 -16.05 19.24
N VAL A 7 47.11 -14.72 19.39
CA VAL A 7 46.02 -13.96 18.80
C VAL A 7 46.06 -14.00 17.26
N ILE A 8 47.26 -13.77 16.68
CA ILE A 8 47.47 -13.87 15.23
C ILE A 8 47.09 -15.25 14.71
N MET A 9 47.50 -16.31 15.35
CA MET A 9 47.20 -17.67 14.95
C MET A 9 45.67 -17.98 15.01
N ILE A 10 44.98 -17.48 16.03
CA ILE A 10 43.52 -17.60 16.12
C ILE A 10 42.85 -16.82 14.99
N CYS A 11 43.27 -15.59 14.72
CA CYS A 11 42.71 -14.79 13.63
C CYS A 11 42.90 -15.47 12.26
N VAL A 12 44.10 -16.03 11.99
CA VAL A 12 44.37 -16.77 10.74
C VAL A 12 43.49 -18.02 10.63
N ALA A 13 43.33 -18.79 11.74
CA ALA A 13 42.45 -19.94 11.75
C ALA A 13 40.98 -19.60 11.50
N VAL A 14 40.48 -18.52 12.11
CA VAL A 14 39.11 -18.02 11.87
C VAL A 14 38.94 -17.59 10.43
N LEU A 15 39.90 -16.84 9.88
CA LEU A 15 39.87 -16.40 8.49
C LEU A 15 39.84 -17.59 7.51
N ALA A 16 40.68 -18.61 7.76
CA ALA A 16 40.69 -19.84 6.96
C ALA A 16 39.34 -20.57 6.99
N VAL A 17 38.71 -20.68 8.16
CA VAL A 17 37.37 -21.30 8.29
C VAL A 17 36.32 -20.49 7.52
N LEU A 18 36.37 -19.16 7.58
CA LEU A 18 35.44 -18.29 6.85
C LEU A 18 35.64 -18.43 5.32
N LEU A 19 36.86 -18.50 4.84
CA LEU A 19 37.17 -18.71 3.42
C LEU A 19 36.65 -20.07 2.93
N ILE A 20 36.90 -21.14 3.70
CA ILE A 20 36.39 -22.48 3.40
C ILE A 20 34.86 -22.49 3.34
N LYS A 21 34.18 -21.86 4.31
CA LYS A 21 32.73 -21.72 4.31
C LYS A 21 32.24 -20.98 3.06
N LEU A 22 32.90 -19.90 2.67
CA LEU A 22 32.56 -19.11 1.49
C LEU A 22 32.69 -19.95 0.21
N LEU A 23 33.78 -20.73 0.07
CA LEU A 23 33.98 -21.63 -1.07
C LEU A 23 32.86 -22.67 -1.17
N PHE A 24 32.50 -23.30 -0.06
CA PHE A 24 31.40 -24.28 -0.02
C PHE A 24 30.06 -23.66 -0.33
N THR A 25 29.80 -22.43 0.13
CA THR A 25 28.59 -21.68 -0.24
C THR A 25 28.54 -21.41 -1.75
N CYS A 26 29.62 -20.93 -2.34
CA CYS A 26 29.70 -20.71 -3.79
C CYS A 26 29.48 -22.00 -4.60
N MET A 27 30.05 -23.12 -4.16
CA MET A 27 29.86 -24.41 -4.82
C MET A 27 28.40 -24.89 -4.70
N ALA A 28 27.77 -24.73 -3.55
CA ALA A 28 26.39 -25.09 -3.32
C ALA A 28 25.42 -24.22 -4.14
N ASP A 29 25.63 -22.90 -4.20
CA ASP A 29 24.83 -21.99 -5.01
C ASP A 29 25.00 -22.27 -6.52
N LYS A 30 26.23 -22.61 -6.96
CA LYS A 30 26.50 -23.06 -8.33
C LYS A 30 25.75 -24.34 -8.67
N TYR A 31 25.70 -25.31 -7.74
CA TYR A 31 24.91 -26.54 -7.91
C TYR A 31 23.42 -26.23 -8.14
N VAL A 32 22.84 -25.33 -7.34
CA VAL A 32 21.43 -24.91 -7.49
C VAL A 32 21.21 -24.28 -8.88
N LYS A 33 22.10 -23.39 -9.31
CA LYS A 33 22.02 -22.73 -10.64
C LYS A 33 22.08 -23.74 -11.79
N ILE A 34 23.00 -24.73 -11.74
CA ILE A 34 23.11 -25.74 -12.77
C ILE A 34 21.88 -26.66 -12.83
N ASN A 35 21.33 -27.01 -11.69
CA ASN A 35 20.19 -27.93 -11.58
C ASN A 35 18.83 -27.22 -11.55
N ARG A 36 18.77 -25.88 -11.79
CA ARG A 36 17.54 -25.08 -11.66
C ARG A 36 16.37 -25.64 -12.48
N GLY A 37 16.61 -26.08 -13.71
CA GLY A 37 15.58 -26.67 -14.58
C GLY A 37 14.97 -27.94 -13.96
N LYS A 38 15.80 -28.88 -13.52
CA LYS A 38 15.34 -30.10 -12.87
C LYS A 38 14.56 -29.83 -11.58
N LEU A 39 15.01 -28.85 -10.79
CA LEU A 39 14.32 -28.43 -9.56
C LEU A 39 13.00 -27.74 -9.86
N PHE A 40 12.97 -26.92 -10.92
CA PHE A 40 11.76 -26.27 -11.41
C PHE A 40 10.71 -27.29 -11.85
N ASP A 41 11.10 -28.25 -12.70
CA ASP A 41 10.21 -29.29 -13.23
C ASP A 41 9.64 -30.18 -12.10
N LYS A 42 10.48 -30.53 -11.11
CA LYS A 42 10.03 -31.30 -9.95
C LYS A 42 9.00 -30.57 -9.08
N ASN A 43 9.03 -29.23 -9.05
CA ASN A 43 8.10 -28.42 -8.29
C ASN A 43 6.95 -27.85 -9.16
N GLY A 44 7.01 -28.07 -10.45
CA GLY A 44 5.94 -27.91 -11.45
C GLY A 44 5.07 -26.66 -11.26
N LEU A 45 3.83 -26.89 -10.83
CA LEU A 45 2.82 -25.83 -10.69
C LEU A 45 3.25 -24.71 -9.72
N ALA A 46 3.83 -25.06 -8.56
CA ALA A 46 4.24 -24.07 -7.56
C ALA A 46 5.37 -23.18 -8.08
N ALA A 47 6.35 -23.75 -8.77
CA ALA A 47 7.46 -23.01 -9.39
C ALA A 47 6.96 -22.11 -10.53
N SER A 48 6.03 -22.60 -11.37
CA SER A 48 5.41 -21.82 -12.44
C SER A 48 4.61 -20.64 -11.90
N LYS A 49 3.81 -20.86 -10.84
CA LYS A 49 3.05 -19.80 -10.18
C LYS A 49 3.97 -18.71 -9.61
N GLY A 50 5.02 -19.10 -8.91
CA GLY A 50 6.02 -18.17 -8.37
C GLY A 50 6.72 -17.37 -9.48
N ARG A 51 7.12 -18.02 -10.58
CA ARG A 51 7.73 -17.35 -11.74
C ARG A 51 6.79 -16.33 -12.38
N ASN A 52 5.55 -16.71 -12.69
CA ASN A 52 4.57 -15.84 -13.33
C ASN A 52 4.26 -14.62 -12.46
N LEU A 53 4.11 -14.82 -11.16
CA LEU A 53 3.86 -13.74 -10.21
C LEU A 53 5.07 -12.80 -10.10
N GLY A 54 6.28 -13.35 -10.06
CA GLY A 54 7.52 -12.56 -10.06
C GLY A 54 7.71 -11.74 -11.34
N MET A 55 7.39 -12.29 -12.51
CA MET A 55 7.41 -11.56 -13.77
C MET A 55 6.41 -10.43 -13.76
N TRP A 56 5.16 -10.69 -13.38
CA TRP A 56 4.11 -9.67 -13.29
C TRP A 56 4.52 -8.52 -12.35
N LEU A 57 5.06 -8.82 -11.17
CA LEU A 57 5.53 -7.83 -10.22
C LEU A 57 6.69 -6.98 -10.78
N LYS A 58 7.62 -7.61 -11.48
CA LYS A 58 8.74 -6.92 -12.13
C LYS A 58 8.24 -5.93 -13.18
N ASP A 59 7.35 -6.38 -14.05
CA ASP A 59 6.83 -5.57 -15.17
C ASP A 59 5.97 -4.40 -14.65
N ASN A 60 5.30 -4.57 -13.51
CA ASN A 60 4.41 -3.57 -12.93
C ASN A 60 5.06 -2.69 -11.83
N LYS A 61 6.33 -2.92 -11.49
CA LYS A 61 7.04 -2.18 -10.43
C LYS A 61 7.05 -0.67 -10.66
N ILE A 62 7.38 -0.24 -11.88
CA ILE A 62 7.47 1.19 -12.23
C ILE A 62 6.08 1.84 -12.13
N THR A 63 5.05 1.16 -12.61
CA THR A 63 3.65 1.63 -12.52
C THR A 63 3.22 1.77 -11.06
N TYR A 64 3.55 0.79 -10.22
CA TYR A 64 3.27 0.85 -8.78
C TYR A 64 3.94 2.06 -8.12
N MET A 65 5.25 2.25 -8.34
CA MET A 65 5.99 3.39 -7.77
C MET A 65 5.40 4.72 -8.22
N ARG A 66 5.04 4.84 -9.51
CA ARG A 66 4.41 6.03 -10.06
C ARG A 66 3.04 6.31 -9.42
N TYR A 67 2.23 5.29 -9.18
CA TYR A 67 0.92 5.48 -8.54
C TYR A 67 1.04 5.88 -7.07
N ILE A 68 1.99 5.31 -6.33
CA ILE A 68 2.31 5.75 -4.96
C ILE A 68 2.71 7.23 -4.94
N GLU A 69 3.53 7.68 -5.90
CA GLU A 69 3.93 9.08 -6.04
C GLU A 69 2.74 9.99 -6.38
N ILE A 70 1.91 9.63 -7.39
CA ILE A 70 0.71 10.38 -7.78
C ILE A 70 -0.27 10.50 -6.61
N LEU A 71 -0.49 9.43 -5.86
CA LEU A 71 -1.34 9.42 -4.68
C LEU A 71 -0.75 10.23 -3.51
N GLY A 72 0.53 10.57 -3.56
CA GLY A 72 1.22 11.29 -2.49
C GLY A 72 1.33 10.48 -1.21
N ILE A 73 1.46 9.16 -1.29
CA ILE A 73 1.40 8.27 -0.12
C ILE A 73 2.77 8.13 0.56
N ASP A 74 3.86 8.21 -0.19
CA ASP A 74 5.23 8.06 0.34
C ASP A 74 5.89 9.44 0.53
N GLN A 75 5.29 10.29 1.37
CA GLN A 75 5.72 11.68 1.55
C GLN A 75 5.65 12.12 3.02
N VAL A 76 6.35 13.24 3.30
CA VAL A 76 6.33 13.92 4.60
C VAL A 76 5.46 15.17 4.51
N TYR A 77 4.42 15.23 5.33
CA TYR A 77 3.49 16.35 5.37
C TYR A 77 3.65 17.18 6.65
N ASN A 78 3.94 18.47 6.49
CA ASN A 78 3.96 19.41 7.59
C ASN A 78 2.54 19.75 8.03
N CYS A 79 2.25 19.59 9.30
CA CYS A 79 0.91 19.77 9.85
C CYS A 79 0.94 20.30 11.28
N SER A 80 -0.23 20.50 11.89
CA SER A 80 -0.33 20.93 13.29
C SER A 80 0.00 19.81 14.28
N SER A 81 0.43 20.15 15.48
CA SER A 81 0.72 19.20 16.56
C SER A 81 -0.48 18.29 16.90
N SER A 82 -1.71 18.80 16.78
CA SER A 82 -2.94 18.03 17.01
C SER A 82 -3.15 16.96 15.93
N VAL A 83 -2.76 17.22 14.68
CA VAL A 83 -2.80 16.22 13.59
C VAL A 83 -1.82 15.11 13.88
N VAL A 84 -0.57 15.42 14.21
CA VAL A 84 0.45 14.43 14.56
C VAL A 84 -0.03 13.52 15.70
N ALA A 85 -0.65 14.10 16.74
CA ALA A 85 -1.14 13.35 17.90
C ALA A 85 -2.31 12.41 17.58
N ASN A 86 -3.12 12.72 16.57
CA ASN A 86 -4.32 11.94 16.21
C ASN A 86 -4.17 11.11 14.93
N ALA A 87 -3.09 11.28 14.17
CA ALA A 87 -2.91 10.67 12.86
C ALA A 87 -2.96 9.13 12.90
N SER A 88 -2.39 8.51 13.92
CA SER A 88 -2.40 7.05 14.08
C SER A 88 -3.79 6.48 14.40
N ARG A 89 -4.68 7.27 15.03
CA ARG A 89 -6.05 6.85 15.34
C ARG A 89 -6.98 6.97 14.15
N ASP A 90 -6.89 8.06 13.40
CA ASP A 90 -7.77 8.39 12.28
C ASP A 90 -7.01 8.39 10.93
N MET A 91 -6.19 7.35 10.70
CA MET A 91 -5.25 7.25 9.57
C MET A 91 -5.87 7.58 8.22
N VAL A 92 -6.99 6.94 7.89
CA VAL A 92 -7.67 7.10 6.58
C VAL A 92 -8.12 8.55 6.36
N LYS A 93 -8.70 9.18 7.39
CA LYS A 93 -9.14 10.57 7.34
C LYS A 93 -7.98 11.53 7.05
N TYR A 94 -6.88 11.37 7.77
CA TYR A 94 -5.72 12.26 7.59
C TYR A 94 -4.97 11.96 6.29
N LEU A 95 -4.86 10.69 5.89
CA LEU A 95 -4.30 10.31 4.61
C LEU A 95 -5.09 10.99 3.47
N MET A 96 -6.42 10.85 3.43
CA MET A 96 -7.27 11.48 2.42
C MET A 96 -7.29 13.02 2.47
N LYS A 97 -6.93 13.62 3.59
CA LYS A 97 -6.88 15.08 3.73
C LYS A 97 -5.58 15.68 3.20
N TYR A 98 -4.46 14.99 3.37
CA TYR A 98 -3.13 15.52 3.08
C TYR A 98 -2.52 14.96 1.79
N SER A 99 -2.87 13.73 1.40
CA SER A 99 -2.44 13.14 0.13
C SER A 99 -3.26 13.67 -1.05
N SER A 100 -2.88 13.29 -2.26
CA SER A 100 -3.61 13.61 -3.49
C SER A 100 -4.79 12.66 -3.75
N VAL A 101 -5.25 11.94 -2.73
CA VAL A 101 -6.35 10.99 -2.85
C VAL A 101 -7.68 11.74 -2.88
N ASP A 102 -8.34 11.69 -4.02
CA ASP A 102 -9.66 12.29 -4.25
C ASP A 102 -10.75 11.23 -4.53
N ALA A 103 -11.96 11.67 -4.88
CA ALA A 103 -13.06 10.78 -5.22
C ALA A 103 -13.20 10.54 -6.74
N SER A 104 -12.13 10.72 -7.52
CA SER A 104 -12.13 10.45 -8.96
C SER A 104 -12.16 8.95 -9.28
N ALA A 105 -12.51 8.60 -10.51
CA ALA A 105 -12.42 7.22 -10.99
C ALA A 105 -10.95 6.78 -11.13
N GLU A 106 -10.12 7.69 -11.61
CA GLU A 106 -8.69 7.44 -11.80
C GLU A 106 -7.98 7.15 -10.48
N CYS A 107 -8.27 7.96 -9.44
CA CYS A 107 -7.71 7.71 -8.11
C CYS A 107 -8.10 6.32 -7.57
N LEU A 108 -9.35 5.90 -7.83
CA LEU A 108 -9.81 4.57 -7.45
C LEU A 108 -9.01 3.47 -8.15
N GLU A 109 -8.75 3.61 -9.46
CA GLU A 109 -7.93 2.66 -10.23
C GLU A 109 -6.50 2.57 -9.69
N TYR A 110 -5.89 3.71 -9.35
CA TYR A 110 -4.55 3.74 -8.76
C TYR A 110 -4.49 3.04 -7.41
N VAL A 111 -5.48 3.28 -6.55
CA VAL A 111 -5.59 2.63 -5.23
C VAL A 111 -5.80 1.12 -5.39
N ASP A 112 -6.69 0.67 -6.29
CA ASP A 112 -6.94 -0.75 -6.55
C ASP A 112 -5.70 -1.46 -7.12
N PHE A 113 -4.97 -0.80 -8.01
CA PHE A 113 -3.71 -1.31 -8.52
C PHE A 113 -2.66 -1.47 -7.41
N CYS A 114 -2.48 -0.45 -6.56
CA CYS A 114 -1.54 -0.51 -5.44
C CYS A 114 -1.90 -1.63 -4.46
N ILE A 115 -3.18 -1.81 -4.13
CA ILE A 115 -3.65 -2.93 -3.30
C ILE A 115 -3.26 -4.27 -3.93
N THR A 116 -3.54 -4.44 -5.21
CA THR A 116 -3.26 -5.68 -5.95
C THR A 116 -1.76 -5.97 -5.97
N TYR A 117 -0.93 -4.96 -6.24
CA TYR A 117 0.52 -5.08 -6.27
C TYR A 117 1.09 -5.50 -4.91
N MET A 118 0.72 -4.81 -3.83
CA MET A 118 1.19 -5.11 -2.47
C MET A 118 0.72 -6.50 -1.99
N GLN A 119 -0.51 -6.89 -2.30
CA GLN A 119 -1.01 -8.23 -2.00
C GLN A 119 -0.25 -9.31 -2.77
N SER A 120 0.06 -9.06 -4.03
CA SER A 120 0.85 -9.96 -4.88
C SER A 120 2.28 -10.13 -4.38
N LEU A 121 2.89 -9.08 -3.82
CA LEU A 121 4.18 -9.17 -3.13
C LEU A 121 4.11 -10.12 -1.91
N GLY A 122 3.09 -9.97 -1.07
CA GLY A 122 2.89 -10.85 0.08
C GLY A 122 2.65 -12.32 -0.33
N ILE A 123 1.88 -12.55 -1.40
CA ILE A 123 1.67 -13.89 -1.97
C ILE A 123 2.98 -14.46 -2.49
N LEU A 124 3.78 -13.68 -3.24
CA LEU A 124 5.08 -14.12 -3.73
C LEU A 124 6.01 -14.55 -2.58
N GLN A 125 6.09 -13.76 -1.51
CA GLN A 125 6.91 -14.08 -0.34
C GLN A 125 6.49 -15.42 0.28
N THR A 126 5.19 -15.65 0.44
CA THR A 126 4.64 -16.89 1.01
C THR A 126 4.94 -18.09 0.10
N GLU A 127 4.66 -17.97 -1.21
CA GLU A 127 4.94 -19.02 -2.20
C GLU A 127 6.43 -19.37 -2.25
N MET A 128 7.32 -18.38 -2.16
CA MET A 128 8.77 -18.60 -2.13
C MET A 128 9.21 -19.29 -0.84
N GLN A 129 8.61 -18.99 0.31
CA GLN A 129 8.92 -19.68 1.56
C GLN A 129 8.49 -21.15 1.53
N ASP A 130 7.32 -21.45 1.01
CA ASP A 130 6.83 -22.82 0.91
C ASP A 130 7.62 -23.63 -0.13
N LEU A 131 7.92 -23.00 -1.27
CA LEU A 131 8.78 -23.60 -2.28
C LEU A 131 10.20 -23.87 -1.76
N GLN A 132 10.73 -22.99 -0.90
CA GLN A 132 12.01 -23.20 -0.24
C GLN A 132 12.04 -24.48 0.58
N LYS A 133 10.99 -24.72 1.39
CA LYS A 133 10.87 -25.94 2.20
C LYS A 133 10.86 -27.18 1.32
N ASN A 134 10.08 -27.16 0.23
CA ASN A 134 9.95 -28.28 -0.69
C ASN A 134 11.26 -28.56 -1.45
N ILE A 135 11.90 -27.54 -2.01
CA ILE A 135 13.16 -27.69 -2.74
C ILE A 135 14.25 -28.19 -1.77
N ARG A 136 14.32 -27.63 -0.55
CA ARG A 136 15.35 -28.00 0.41
C ARG A 136 15.35 -29.49 0.74
N SER A 137 14.19 -30.15 0.79
CA SER A 137 14.09 -31.59 1.02
C SER A 137 14.66 -32.43 -0.13
N GLN A 138 14.68 -31.87 -1.34
CA GLN A 138 15.15 -32.53 -2.58
C GLN A 138 16.66 -32.35 -2.85
N LEU A 139 17.32 -31.46 -2.08
CA LEU A 139 18.74 -31.15 -2.29
C LEU A 139 19.66 -32.15 -1.58
N PRO A 140 20.86 -32.45 -2.13
CA PRO A 140 21.92 -33.18 -1.44
C PRO A 140 22.27 -32.51 -0.09
N VAL A 141 22.68 -33.30 0.89
CA VAL A 141 23.02 -32.83 2.24
C VAL A 141 24.03 -31.68 2.22
N PHE A 142 25.07 -31.80 1.39
CA PHE A 142 26.08 -30.76 1.21
C PHE A 142 25.45 -29.42 0.77
N VAL A 143 24.60 -29.42 -0.26
CA VAL A 143 23.94 -28.21 -0.76
C VAL A 143 23.00 -27.65 0.29
N ARG A 144 22.30 -28.50 1.04
CA ARG A 144 21.37 -28.12 2.10
C ARG A 144 22.06 -27.37 3.25
N LEU A 145 23.33 -27.72 3.53
CA LEU A 145 24.10 -27.10 4.61
C LEU A 145 24.71 -25.76 4.20
N PHE A 146 25.19 -25.65 2.94
CA PHE A 146 26.01 -24.52 2.51
C PHE A 146 25.31 -23.53 1.57
N ALA A 147 24.28 -23.95 0.81
CA ALA A 147 23.58 -23.03 -0.08
C ALA A 147 22.86 -21.91 0.67
N THR A 148 22.80 -20.74 0.06
CA THR A 148 22.08 -19.59 0.58
C THR A 148 20.56 -19.85 0.53
N GLY A 149 20.04 -20.50 1.57
CA GLY A 149 18.72 -21.12 1.61
C GLY A 149 17.58 -20.21 1.14
N LYS A 150 17.60 -18.93 1.55
CA LYS A 150 16.58 -17.95 1.18
C LYS A 150 16.56 -17.64 -0.33
N MET A 151 17.72 -17.77 -1.01
CA MET A 151 17.85 -17.44 -2.44
C MET A 151 17.44 -18.61 -3.36
N ILE A 152 17.38 -19.83 -2.86
CA ILE A 152 17.14 -21.04 -3.67
C ILE A 152 15.84 -20.93 -4.50
N PRO A 153 14.66 -20.65 -3.92
CA PRO A 153 13.41 -20.60 -4.69
C PRO A 153 13.44 -19.49 -5.74
N TYR A 154 14.03 -18.33 -5.43
CA TYR A 154 14.17 -17.23 -6.40
C TYR A 154 15.06 -17.61 -7.58
N THR A 155 16.18 -18.30 -7.32
CA THR A 155 17.05 -18.83 -8.37
C THR A 155 16.34 -19.87 -9.24
N VAL A 156 15.57 -20.78 -8.64
CA VAL A 156 14.83 -21.82 -9.35
C VAL A 156 13.71 -21.23 -10.21
N CYS A 157 12.96 -20.27 -9.68
CA CYS A 157 11.87 -19.61 -10.40
C CYS A 157 12.34 -18.52 -11.37
N ASP A 158 13.61 -18.14 -11.34
CA ASP A 158 14.15 -17.00 -12.13
C ASP A 158 13.47 -15.67 -11.76
N VAL A 159 13.28 -15.45 -10.46
CA VAL A 159 12.64 -14.26 -9.90
C VAL A 159 13.69 -13.43 -9.17
N ASP A 160 13.64 -12.11 -9.37
CA ASP A 160 14.53 -11.19 -8.68
C ASP A 160 14.14 -11.09 -7.19
N HIS A 161 15.07 -11.44 -6.30
CA HIS A 161 14.87 -11.33 -4.87
C HIS A 161 14.68 -9.87 -4.40
N ASP A 162 15.19 -8.89 -5.14
CA ASP A 162 15.06 -7.47 -4.77
C ASP A 162 13.62 -6.97 -4.88
N LEU A 163 12.74 -7.69 -5.59
CA LEU A 163 11.30 -7.39 -5.57
C LEU A 163 10.70 -7.55 -4.17
N THR A 164 11.19 -8.52 -3.40
CA THR A 164 10.65 -8.77 -2.05
C THR A 164 11.21 -7.86 -0.96
N LYS A 165 12.16 -6.99 -1.32
CA LYS A 165 12.71 -5.95 -0.44
C LYS A 165 11.96 -4.63 -0.55
N ILE A 166 10.96 -4.55 -1.44
CA ILE A 166 10.11 -3.36 -1.54
C ILE A 166 9.32 -3.26 -0.23
N GLU A 167 9.61 -2.21 0.52
CA GLU A 167 8.90 -1.90 1.76
C GLU A 167 7.55 -1.26 1.46
N ASP A 168 6.61 -1.42 2.39
CA ASP A 168 5.35 -0.68 2.31
C ASP A 168 5.63 0.81 2.40
N PRO A 169 4.94 1.66 1.61
CA PRO A 169 5.15 3.10 1.63
C PRO A 169 4.82 3.69 3.00
N VAL A 170 5.55 4.76 3.37
CA VAL A 170 5.41 5.40 4.69
C VAL A 170 4.86 6.81 4.53
N PHE A 171 3.69 7.04 5.10
CA PHE A 171 3.09 8.37 5.21
C PHE A 171 3.56 9.02 6.51
N CYS A 172 4.26 10.16 6.43
CA CYS A 172 4.83 10.83 7.59
C CYS A 172 4.16 12.18 7.83
N PHE A 173 3.61 12.38 9.02
CA PHE A 173 3.18 13.68 9.51
C PHE A 173 4.25 14.29 10.39
N SER A 174 4.65 15.53 10.12
CA SER A 174 5.67 16.24 10.86
C SER A 174 5.12 17.58 11.37
N TYR A 175 5.52 17.94 12.57
CA TYR A 175 5.26 19.23 13.18
C TYR A 175 6.55 19.80 13.76
N ILE A 176 6.88 21.03 13.38
CA ILE A 176 7.97 21.79 13.96
C ILE A 176 7.35 23.07 14.54
N SER A 177 7.64 23.38 15.81
CA SER A 177 7.16 24.61 16.43
C SER A 177 7.76 25.84 15.75
N PRO A 178 7.06 27.00 15.73
CA PRO A 178 7.55 28.21 15.06
C PRO A 178 8.93 28.67 15.49
N ALA A 179 9.33 28.38 16.74
CA ALA A 179 10.65 28.70 17.28
C ALA A 179 11.68 27.56 17.10
N GLY A 180 11.34 26.45 16.42
CA GLY A 180 12.23 25.30 16.23
C GLY A 180 12.55 24.51 17.51
N LYS A 181 11.93 24.85 18.66
CA LYS A 181 12.26 24.23 19.95
C LYS A 181 11.62 22.86 20.20
N SER A 182 10.63 22.49 19.40
CA SER A 182 9.91 21.21 19.57
C SER A 182 9.57 20.65 18.21
N GLU A 183 9.90 19.38 18.01
CA GLU A 183 9.59 18.59 16.82
C GLU A 183 8.79 17.36 17.24
N ARG A 184 7.80 16.99 16.45
CA ARG A 184 7.04 15.76 16.60
C ARG A 184 6.78 15.16 15.24
N SER A 185 6.82 13.84 15.14
CA SER A 185 6.45 13.13 13.91
C SER A 185 5.62 11.89 14.22
N CYS A 186 4.77 11.52 13.26
CA CYS A 186 4.02 10.28 13.26
C CYS A 186 4.20 9.61 11.91
N LYS A 187 4.74 8.39 11.90
CA LYS A 187 4.93 7.59 10.68
C LYS A 187 3.86 6.51 10.63
N ILE A 188 3.19 6.42 9.50
CA ILE A 188 2.16 5.42 9.23
C ILE A 188 2.62 4.58 8.05
N GLN A 189 2.87 3.29 8.30
CA GLN A 189 3.15 2.33 7.24
C GLN A 189 1.85 1.99 6.53
N VAL A 190 1.77 2.31 5.24
CA VAL A 190 0.54 2.15 4.45
C VAL A 190 0.43 0.71 3.96
N THR A 191 -0.28 -0.10 4.72
CA THR A 191 -0.56 -1.49 4.41
C THR A 191 -1.69 -1.65 3.38
N PRO A 192 -1.84 -2.83 2.72
CA PRO A 192 -2.99 -3.11 1.85
C PRO A 192 -4.34 -2.89 2.53
N ASN A 193 -4.44 -3.12 3.84
CA ASN A 193 -5.69 -2.94 4.59
C ASN A 193 -6.05 -1.46 4.74
N ILE A 194 -5.07 -0.59 4.96
CA ILE A 194 -5.29 0.87 4.99
C ILE A 194 -5.78 1.35 3.63
N LEU A 195 -5.17 0.91 2.53
CA LEU A 195 -5.62 1.26 1.18
C LEU A 195 -7.03 0.74 0.87
N LYS A 196 -7.41 -0.45 1.37
CA LYS A 196 -8.80 -0.94 1.27
C LYS A 196 -9.80 -0.03 1.99
N ASN A 197 -9.43 0.49 3.15
CA ASN A 197 -10.26 1.45 3.87
C ASN A 197 -10.35 2.78 3.12
N VAL A 198 -9.24 3.27 2.56
CA VAL A 198 -9.22 4.45 1.66
C VAL A 198 -10.14 4.24 0.46
N ARG A 199 -10.06 3.08 -0.20
CA ARG A 199 -10.96 2.70 -1.30
C ARG A 199 -12.43 2.79 -0.88
N SER A 200 -12.77 2.25 0.27
CA SER A 200 -14.14 2.27 0.78
C SER A 200 -14.65 3.70 1.00
N GLU A 201 -13.81 4.60 1.52
CA GLU A 201 -14.15 6.01 1.68
C GLU A 201 -14.32 6.75 0.34
N ILE A 202 -13.48 6.42 -0.67
CA ILE A 202 -13.63 6.94 -2.04
C ILE A 202 -15.00 6.55 -2.59
N TYR A 203 -15.40 5.27 -2.48
CA TYR A 203 -16.72 4.79 -2.90
C TYR A 203 -17.85 5.51 -2.16
N ALA A 204 -17.76 5.65 -0.84
CA ALA A 204 -18.77 6.34 -0.04
C ALA A 204 -18.94 7.79 -0.47
N LYS A 205 -17.84 8.53 -0.73
CA LYS A 205 -17.89 9.91 -1.21
C LYS A 205 -18.50 10.01 -2.61
N ARG A 206 -18.18 9.10 -3.52
CA ARG A 206 -18.75 9.04 -4.87
C ARG A 206 -20.25 8.79 -4.83
N THR A 207 -20.70 7.85 -4.01
CA THR A 207 -22.11 7.53 -3.85
C THR A 207 -22.89 8.72 -3.30
N ARG A 208 -22.40 9.37 -2.24
CA ARG A 208 -23.02 10.58 -1.67
C ARG A 208 -23.09 11.72 -2.70
N ALA A 209 -22.02 11.94 -3.45
CA ALA A 209 -22.01 12.95 -4.52
C ALA A 209 -23.00 12.60 -5.64
N GLY A 210 -23.15 11.33 -6.01
CA GLY A 210 -24.15 10.84 -6.95
C GLY A 210 -25.57 11.12 -6.47
N HIS A 211 -25.91 10.74 -5.23
CA HIS A 211 -27.21 11.02 -4.64
C HIS A 211 -27.53 12.50 -4.59
N SER A 212 -26.58 13.35 -4.14
CA SER A 212 -26.78 14.80 -4.11
C SER A 212 -27.01 15.41 -5.48
N ARG A 213 -26.33 14.92 -6.54
CA ARG A 213 -26.57 15.34 -7.91
C ARG A 213 -27.97 14.95 -8.39
N THR A 214 -28.37 13.71 -8.16
CA THR A 214 -29.68 13.20 -8.56
C THR A 214 -30.80 13.97 -7.86
N GLN A 215 -30.67 14.24 -6.57
CA GLN A 215 -31.63 15.05 -5.83
C GLN A 215 -31.72 16.48 -6.34
N ARG A 216 -30.56 17.12 -6.62
CA ARG A 216 -30.55 18.50 -7.18
C ARG A 216 -31.15 18.54 -8.58
N SER A 217 -30.89 17.54 -9.44
CA SER A 217 -31.46 17.49 -10.78
C SER A 217 -32.96 17.18 -10.77
N ALA A 218 -33.47 16.45 -9.77
CA ALA A 218 -34.89 16.20 -9.59
C ALA A 218 -35.66 17.45 -9.13
N MET A 219 -34.99 18.40 -8.48
CA MET A 219 -35.59 19.65 -8.00
C MET A 219 -35.59 20.72 -9.11
N THR A 220 -36.37 20.48 -10.15
CA THR A 220 -36.51 21.43 -11.30
C THR A 220 -37.21 22.70 -10.87
N ASN A 221 -37.06 23.79 -11.67
CA ASN A 221 -37.78 25.05 -11.44
C ASN A 221 -39.30 24.85 -11.46
N ASP A 222 -39.79 24.01 -12.40
CA ASP A 222 -41.22 23.69 -12.50
C ASP A 222 -41.73 22.98 -11.23
N LEU A 223 -40.96 22.06 -10.67
CA LEU A 223 -41.32 21.40 -9.44
C LEU A 223 -41.31 22.36 -8.24
N ARG A 224 -40.34 23.28 -8.18
CA ARG A 224 -40.29 24.33 -7.15
C ARG A 224 -41.50 25.25 -7.23
N GLU A 225 -41.85 25.67 -8.40
CA GLU A 225 -43.04 26.52 -8.61
C GLU A 225 -44.35 25.73 -8.31
N ALA A 226 -44.44 24.49 -8.66
CA ALA A 226 -45.58 23.63 -8.30
C ALA A 226 -45.74 23.50 -6.76
N ILE A 227 -44.64 23.34 -6.04
CA ILE A 227 -44.63 23.26 -4.56
C ILE A 227 -45.05 24.61 -3.96
N LYS A 228 -44.46 25.71 -4.39
CA LYS A 228 -44.85 27.05 -3.92
C LYS A 228 -46.31 27.33 -4.17
N LYS A 229 -46.84 26.98 -5.34
CA LYS A 229 -48.26 27.12 -5.70
C LYS A 229 -49.16 26.24 -4.84
N ARG A 230 -48.75 24.95 -4.54
CA ARG A 230 -49.46 24.06 -3.63
C ARG A 230 -49.58 24.66 -2.26
N ASP A 231 -48.54 25.29 -1.71
CA ASP A 231 -48.49 25.90 -0.38
C ASP A 231 -48.95 27.35 -0.41
N ASN A 232 -49.63 27.74 -1.48
CA ASN A 232 -50.20 29.12 -1.66
C ASN A 232 -49.18 30.22 -1.40
N TYR A 233 -47.94 30.04 -1.89
CA TYR A 233 -46.80 30.97 -1.69
C TYR A 233 -46.61 31.40 -0.24
N THR A 234 -46.85 30.47 0.72
CA THR A 234 -46.78 30.72 2.16
C THR A 234 -45.69 29.80 2.78
N CYS A 235 -44.87 30.36 3.64
CA CYS A 235 -43.89 29.60 4.39
C CYS A 235 -44.58 28.66 5.39
N CYS A 236 -44.34 27.35 5.28
CA CYS A 236 -44.93 26.34 6.18
C CYS A 236 -44.41 26.42 7.61
N ILE A 237 -43.30 27.14 7.88
CA ILE A 237 -42.67 27.24 9.20
C ILE A 237 -43.20 28.49 9.93
N CYS A 238 -43.15 29.70 9.31
CA CYS A 238 -43.48 30.95 9.94
C CYS A 238 -44.82 31.56 9.51
N GLY A 239 -45.49 31.00 8.50
CA GLY A 239 -46.75 31.46 7.97
C GLY A 239 -46.70 32.78 7.19
N ASN A 240 -45.50 33.31 6.89
CA ASN A 240 -45.35 34.47 6.03
C ASN A 240 -45.62 34.09 4.58
N SER A 241 -46.19 35.00 3.80
CA SER A 241 -46.51 34.77 2.39
C SER A 241 -46.04 35.91 1.50
N VAL A 242 -45.78 35.62 0.22
CA VAL A 242 -45.45 36.62 -0.80
C VAL A 242 -46.57 37.63 -0.95
N PHE A 243 -47.80 37.26 -0.66
CA PHE A 243 -48.98 38.18 -0.70
C PHE A 243 -48.98 39.23 0.44
N LYS A 244 -48.34 38.88 1.58
CA LYS A 244 -48.18 39.83 2.72
C LYS A 244 -46.90 40.63 2.59
N GLU A 245 -45.83 40.03 2.07
CA GLU A 245 -44.52 40.62 1.88
C GLU A 245 -44.04 40.38 0.46
N PRO A 246 -44.26 41.33 -0.48
CA PRO A 246 -43.94 41.12 -1.89
C PRO A 246 -42.45 40.82 -2.22
N ASN A 247 -41.55 41.17 -1.29
CA ASN A 247 -40.11 40.93 -1.43
C ASN A 247 -39.64 39.64 -0.74
N LEU A 248 -40.58 38.82 -0.22
CA LEU A 248 -40.25 37.58 0.44
C LEU A 248 -39.72 36.56 -0.56
N LEU A 249 -38.48 36.09 -0.33
CA LEU A 249 -37.90 35.00 -1.08
C LEU A 249 -38.30 33.68 -0.40
N LEU A 250 -39.20 32.95 -1.04
CA LEU A 250 -39.52 31.55 -0.62
C LEU A 250 -38.62 30.58 -1.29
N GLU A 251 -37.88 29.82 -0.50
CA GLU A 251 -37.06 28.69 -0.98
C GLU A 251 -37.79 27.37 -0.69
N VAL A 252 -37.62 26.41 -1.60
CA VAL A 252 -38.08 25.03 -1.43
C VAL A 252 -36.88 24.19 -1.01
N ASP A 253 -36.91 23.68 0.22
CA ASP A 253 -35.85 22.86 0.79
C ASP A 253 -36.30 21.42 1.01
N HIS A 254 -35.33 20.53 1.20
CA HIS A 254 -35.58 19.13 1.50
C HIS A 254 -35.87 18.93 3.00
N ILE A 255 -36.93 18.19 3.32
CA ILE A 255 -37.27 17.85 4.70
C ILE A 255 -36.34 16.75 5.26
N VAL A 256 -35.88 15.88 4.34
CA VAL A 256 -34.94 14.80 4.65
C VAL A 256 -33.78 14.91 3.66
N PRO A 257 -32.52 15.00 4.16
CA PRO A 257 -31.35 15.08 3.30
C PRO A 257 -31.05 13.77 2.55
#